data_46b5fe4785cbc626f78f405fb00fe288
#
_entry.id   46b5fe4785cbc626f78f405fb00fe288
#
_cell.length_a   1.000
_cell.length_b   1.000
_cell.length_c   1.000
_cell.angle_alpha   90.00
_cell.angle_beta   90.00
_cell.angle_gamma   90.00
#
_symmetry.space_group_name_H-M   'P 1'
#
loop_
_entity.id
_entity.type
_entity.pdbx_description
1 polymer ?
#
loop_
_entity_poly.entity_id
_entity_poly.type
_entity_poly.pdbx_seq_one_letter_code
_entity_poly.pdbx_strand_id
1 'polypeptide(L)'
;MSSKILVVDDEADIVEFISYNLEKEGYTVQSARNGLEAVEKASSFRPDLIVLDVMMPQLDGIEACRKIRENPELSNTFIMFLTARNEEYSEIAGFDAGGDDYVFKPIKPRALLSRVNAIMKRKNAQQESDVAEVLNHGDLEVNPNEYLVKLGDKSMTLPRKEFDLLYLLASKPGKVFTREKILRKVWGTDVFVVDRTIDVHIRKIREKIGDTKIETIKGVGYKFVG
;
A
#
# COMPACT_ATOMS: atom_id res chain seq x y z
N MET A 1 -5.93 -14.39 15.37
CA MET A 1 -4.46 -14.24 15.51
C MET A 1 -4.14 -12.76 15.60
N SER A 2 -3.15 -12.35 16.42
CA SER A 2 -2.71 -10.96 16.49
C SER A 2 -2.05 -10.55 15.17
N SER A 3 -2.37 -9.36 14.65
CA SER A 3 -1.73 -8.85 13.44
C SER A 3 -0.26 -8.51 13.70
N LYS A 4 0.58 -8.78 12.72
CA LYS A 4 2.04 -8.65 12.78
C LYS A 4 2.50 -7.34 12.17
N ILE A 5 3.31 -6.57 12.86
CA ILE A 5 3.85 -5.30 12.38
C ILE A 5 5.37 -5.31 12.48
N LEU A 6 6.06 -4.94 11.41
CA LEU A 6 7.50 -4.72 11.40
C LEU A 6 7.75 -3.21 11.43
N VAL A 7 8.50 -2.75 12.43
CA VAL A 7 8.91 -1.34 12.59
C VAL A 7 10.37 -1.22 12.19
N VAL A 8 10.66 -0.32 11.25
CA VAL A 8 12.00 -0.16 10.68
C VAL A 8 12.40 1.30 10.73
N ASP A 9 13.40 1.61 11.55
CA ASP A 9 13.97 2.95 11.70
C ASP A 9 15.38 2.77 12.30
N ASP A 10 16.36 3.59 11.92
CA ASP A 10 17.71 3.54 12.50
C ASP A 10 17.80 4.25 13.85
N GLU A 11 16.83 5.12 14.18
CA GLU A 11 16.69 5.78 15.45
C GLU A 11 16.03 4.87 16.49
N ALA A 12 16.82 4.33 17.43
CA ALA A 12 16.35 3.38 18.45
C ALA A 12 15.15 3.90 19.27
N ASP A 13 15.16 5.19 19.61
CA ASP A 13 14.10 5.84 20.38
C ASP A 13 12.76 5.86 19.62
N ILE A 14 12.81 6.05 18.30
CA ILE A 14 11.62 6.00 17.41
C ILE A 14 11.08 4.58 17.35
N VAL A 15 11.96 3.60 17.17
CA VAL A 15 11.59 2.17 17.15
C VAL A 15 10.92 1.77 18.46
N GLU A 16 11.53 2.12 19.62
CA GLU A 16 10.99 1.80 20.93
C GLU A 16 9.62 2.47 21.15
N PHE A 17 9.52 3.74 20.81
CA PHE A 17 8.29 4.52 20.96
C PHE A 17 7.14 3.95 20.11
N ILE A 18 7.37 3.62 18.82
CA ILE A 18 6.36 3.07 17.95
C ILE A 18 5.98 1.66 18.41
N SER A 19 6.98 0.81 18.68
CA SER A 19 6.76 -0.58 19.11
C SER A 19 5.93 -0.65 20.38
N TYR A 20 6.29 0.12 21.41
CA TYR A 20 5.53 0.18 22.66
C TYR A 20 4.05 0.53 22.44
N ASN A 21 3.77 1.56 21.63
CA ASN A 21 2.39 1.97 21.36
C ASN A 21 1.59 0.90 20.59
N LEU A 22 2.24 0.20 19.64
CA LEU A 22 1.60 -0.86 18.86
C LEU A 22 1.36 -2.13 19.69
N GLU A 23 2.33 -2.53 20.52
CA GLU A 23 2.19 -3.67 21.42
C GLU A 23 1.07 -3.46 22.45
N LYS A 24 0.93 -2.24 22.97
CA LYS A 24 -0.16 -1.85 23.87
C LYS A 24 -1.55 -1.99 23.22
N GLU A 25 -1.65 -1.83 21.90
CA GLU A 25 -2.87 -2.07 21.13
C GLU A 25 -3.08 -3.57 20.78
N GLY A 26 -2.17 -4.44 21.21
CA GLY A 26 -2.28 -5.89 21.02
C GLY A 26 -1.68 -6.42 19.71
N TYR A 27 -0.87 -5.64 19.01
CA TYR A 27 -0.13 -6.10 17.83
C TYR A 27 1.10 -6.90 18.22
N THR A 28 1.49 -7.86 17.37
CA THR A 28 2.78 -8.54 17.48
C THR A 28 3.82 -7.74 16.69
N VAL A 29 4.82 -7.18 17.38
CA VAL A 29 5.79 -6.27 16.77
C VAL A 29 7.18 -6.94 16.69
N GLN A 30 7.84 -6.76 15.55
CA GLN A 30 9.28 -6.93 15.40
C GLN A 30 9.87 -5.63 14.87
N SER A 31 11.17 -5.43 15.08
CA SER A 31 11.88 -4.23 14.63
C SER A 31 13.11 -4.57 13.80
N ALA A 32 13.51 -3.64 12.93
CA ALA A 32 14.76 -3.65 12.17
C ALA A 32 15.39 -2.26 12.19
N ARG A 33 16.72 -2.18 12.00
CA ARG A 33 17.47 -0.92 12.11
C ARG A 33 17.97 -0.36 10.78
N ASN A 34 17.74 -1.08 9.70
CA ASN A 34 18.11 -0.67 8.35
C ASN A 34 17.31 -1.49 7.32
N GLY A 35 17.41 -1.11 6.06
CA GLY A 35 16.67 -1.76 4.98
C GLY A 35 17.07 -3.21 4.73
N LEU A 36 18.33 -3.62 4.98
CA LEU A 36 18.77 -5.01 4.80
C LEU A 36 18.09 -5.92 5.82
N GLU A 37 18.13 -5.55 7.10
CA GLU A 37 17.40 -6.26 8.15
C GLU A 37 15.89 -6.30 7.88
N ALA A 38 15.33 -5.21 7.34
CA ALA A 38 13.92 -5.13 7.01
C ALA A 38 13.52 -6.19 5.97
N VAL A 39 14.29 -6.34 4.89
CA VAL A 39 14.03 -7.33 3.83
C VAL A 39 14.10 -8.75 4.38
N GLU A 40 15.13 -9.07 5.19
CA GLU A 40 15.30 -10.39 5.81
C GLU A 40 14.14 -10.71 6.77
N LYS A 41 13.84 -9.78 7.69
CA LYS A 41 12.77 -9.96 8.68
C LYS A 41 11.38 -9.99 8.02
N ALA A 42 11.13 -9.19 6.99
CA ALA A 42 9.87 -9.25 6.25
C ALA A 42 9.62 -10.65 5.69
N SER A 43 10.63 -11.29 5.11
CA SER A 43 10.51 -12.63 4.53
C SER A 43 10.23 -13.71 5.56
N SER A 44 10.89 -13.65 6.74
CA SER A 44 10.74 -14.66 7.81
C SER A 44 9.51 -14.41 8.70
N PHE A 45 9.23 -13.16 9.06
CA PHE A 45 8.15 -12.78 9.96
C PHE A 45 6.79 -12.68 9.25
N ARG A 46 6.78 -12.36 7.94
CA ARG A 46 5.57 -12.14 7.11
C ARG A 46 4.61 -11.16 7.78
N PRO A 47 5.00 -9.90 7.91
CA PRO A 47 4.19 -8.88 8.57
C PRO A 47 2.96 -8.51 7.74
N ASP A 48 1.91 -8.09 8.42
CA ASP A 48 0.71 -7.50 7.81
C ASP A 48 0.94 -6.05 7.41
N LEU A 49 1.78 -5.35 8.18
CA LEU A 49 2.19 -3.97 7.96
C LEU A 49 3.68 -3.80 8.25
N ILE A 50 4.36 -3.06 7.40
CA ILE A 50 5.70 -2.54 7.66
C ILE A 50 5.60 -1.02 7.82
N VAL A 51 6.08 -0.51 8.95
CA VAL A 51 6.31 0.92 9.17
C VAL A 51 7.79 1.16 8.87
N LEU A 52 8.13 1.89 7.83
CA LEU A 52 9.44 1.92 7.21
C LEU A 52 9.96 3.35 7.09
N ASP A 53 11.05 3.65 7.79
CA ASP A 53 11.71 4.94 7.58
C ASP A 53 12.32 5.03 6.18
N VAL A 54 12.26 6.22 5.59
CA VAL A 54 12.83 6.46 4.26
C VAL A 54 14.35 6.56 4.32
N MET A 55 14.87 7.29 5.29
CA MET A 55 16.29 7.65 5.37
C MET A 55 17.02 6.77 6.39
N MET A 56 17.65 5.72 5.92
CA MET A 56 18.42 4.80 6.77
C MET A 56 19.79 4.47 6.18
N PRO A 57 20.79 4.13 7.02
CA PRO A 57 22.09 3.69 6.54
C PRO A 57 22.02 2.33 5.84
N GLN A 58 23.04 2.01 5.04
CA GLN A 58 23.26 0.77 4.28
C GLN A 58 22.27 0.57 3.13
N LEU A 59 20.98 0.43 3.40
CA LEU A 59 19.90 0.34 2.44
C LEU A 59 18.77 1.23 2.89
N ASP A 60 18.42 2.23 2.08
CA ASP A 60 17.31 3.14 2.37
C ASP A 60 15.95 2.45 2.30
N GLY A 61 14.92 3.10 2.84
CA GLY A 61 13.58 2.51 2.90
C GLY A 61 12.93 2.34 1.53
N ILE A 62 13.22 3.20 0.57
CA ILE A 62 12.66 3.11 -0.79
C ILE A 62 13.19 1.87 -1.50
N GLU A 63 14.49 1.64 -1.42
CA GLU A 63 15.12 0.48 -2.03
C GLU A 63 14.75 -0.82 -1.27
N ALA A 64 14.63 -0.76 0.07
CA ALA A 64 14.10 -1.86 0.86
C ALA A 64 12.66 -2.22 0.43
N CYS A 65 11.80 -1.22 0.21
CA CYS A 65 10.44 -1.43 -0.30
C CYS A 65 10.44 -2.16 -1.64
N ARG A 66 11.28 -1.74 -2.60
CA ARG A 66 11.41 -2.43 -3.90
C ARG A 66 11.75 -3.91 -3.74
N LYS A 67 12.79 -4.21 -2.93
CA LYS A 67 13.21 -5.59 -2.65
C LYS A 67 12.10 -6.42 -1.97
N ILE A 68 11.37 -5.83 -1.03
CA ILE A 68 10.23 -6.49 -0.38
C ILE A 68 9.13 -6.80 -1.41
N ARG A 69 8.85 -5.88 -2.36
CA ARG A 69 7.85 -6.06 -3.42
C ARG A 69 8.24 -7.09 -4.49
N GLU A 70 9.53 -7.41 -4.63
CA GLU A 70 10.00 -8.50 -5.49
C GLU A 70 9.59 -9.88 -4.96
N ASN A 71 9.26 -10.00 -3.66
CA ASN A 71 8.77 -11.24 -3.08
C ASN A 71 7.25 -11.36 -3.21
N PRO A 72 6.71 -12.29 -4.02
CA PRO A 72 5.26 -12.45 -4.21
C PRO A 72 4.49 -12.76 -2.93
N GLU A 73 5.12 -13.43 -1.95
CA GLU A 73 4.50 -13.75 -0.66
C GLU A 73 4.22 -12.51 0.20
N LEU A 74 4.92 -11.39 -0.08
CA LEU A 74 4.78 -10.11 0.60
C LEU A 74 3.97 -9.08 -0.21
N SER A 75 3.37 -9.49 -1.33
CA SER A 75 2.57 -8.60 -2.20
C SER A 75 1.42 -7.93 -1.44
N ASN A 76 0.81 -8.64 -0.48
CA ASN A 76 -0.30 -8.15 0.35
C ASN A 76 0.14 -7.44 1.64
N THR A 77 1.44 -7.41 1.95
CA THR A 77 1.99 -6.67 3.09
C THR A 77 1.80 -5.17 2.85
N PHE A 78 1.20 -4.46 3.79
CA PHE A 78 1.05 -3.03 3.71
C PHE A 78 2.38 -2.34 4.05
N ILE A 79 2.82 -1.35 3.28
CA ILE A 79 4.05 -0.59 3.55
C ILE A 79 3.68 0.88 3.76
N MET A 80 3.92 1.36 4.97
CA MET A 80 3.72 2.75 5.38
C MET A 80 5.07 3.38 5.63
N PHE A 81 5.41 4.40 4.86
CA PHE A 81 6.66 5.12 5.05
C PHE A 81 6.59 6.14 6.18
N LEU A 82 7.70 6.30 6.89
CA LEU A 82 7.96 7.44 7.77
C LEU A 82 8.89 8.40 7.03
N THR A 83 8.56 9.68 6.97
CA THR A 83 9.35 10.66 6.22
C THR A 83 9.35 12.03 6.87
N ALA A 84 10.40 12.83 6.66
CA ALA A 84 10.43 14.23 7.05
C ALA A 84 9.59 15.08 6.07
N ARG A 85 8.99 16.15 6.57
CA ARG A 85 7.97 16.98 5.88
C ARG A 85 8.40 17.64 4.56
N ASN A 86 9.69 17.64 4.24
CA ASN A 86 10.25 18.40 3.10
C ASN A 86 10.67 17.55 1.92
N GLU A 87 10.22 16.30 1.85
CA GLU A 87 10.69 15.34 0.85
C GLU A 87 9.58 14.94 -0.13
N GLU A 88 8.95 15.91 -0.82
CA GLU A 88 7.96 15.63 -1.89
C GLU A 88 8.52 14.64 -2.94
N TYR A 89 9.82 14.68 -3.20
CA TYR A 89 10.49 13.74 -4.09
C TYR A 89 10.49 12.30 -3.52
N SER A 90 10.68 12.16 -2.22
CA SER A 90 10.67 10.86 -1.54
C SER A 90 9.28 10.23 -1.52
N GLU A 91 8.20 11.02 -1.45
CA GLU A 91 6.84 10.51 -1.54
C GLU A 91 6.58 9.85 -2.91
N ILE A 92 6.92 10.55 -4.00
CA ILE A 92 6.73 10.02 -5.37
C ILE A 92 7.58 8.77 -5.56
N ALA A 93 8.86 8.80 -5.15
CA ALA A 93 9.76 7.67 -5.28
C ALA A 93 9.32 6.45 -4.46
N GLY A 94 8.76 6.67 -3.26
CA GLY A 94 8.29 5.59 -2.41
C GLY A 94 6.98 4.97 -2.91
N PHE A 95 6.03 5.75 -3.44
CA PHE A 95 4.88 5.19 -4.13
C PHE A 95 5.29 4.44 -5.39
N ASP A 96 6.28 4.96 -6.11
CA ASP A 96 6.86 4.28 -7.27
C ASP A 96 7.59 2.98 -6.89
N ALA A 97 8.13 2.89 -5.68
CA ALA A 97 8.68 1.66 -5.12
C ALA A 97 7.60 0.67 -4.64
N GLY A 98 6.33 1.06 -4.58
CA GLY A 98 5.23 0.20 -4.14
C GLY A 98 4.78 0.42 -2.69
N GLY A 99 5.08 1.58 -2.10
CA GLY A 99 4.55 2.01 -0.81
C GLY A 99 3.05 2.30 -0.88
N ASP A 100 2.36 2.12 0.22
CA ASP A 100 0.91 2.24 0.30
C ASP A 100 0.43 3.51 1.01
N ASP A 101 1.20 4.03 1.98
CA ASP A 101 0.85 5.22 2.76
C ASP A 101 2.10 5.91 3.32
N TYR A 102 1.94 7.14 3.82
CA TYR A 102 2.99 7.96 4.41
C TYR A 102 2.56 8.57 5.74
N VAL A 103 3.50 8.63 6.67
CA VAL A 103 3.37 9.36 7.93
C VAL A 103 4.55 10.31 8.07
N PHE A 104 4.25 11.58 8.33
CA PHE A 104 5.29 12.59 8.50
C PHE A 104 5.84 12.60 9.93
N LYS A 105 7.16 12.66 10.05
CA LYS A 105 7.86 12.98 11.30
C LYS A 105 7.66 14.49 11.63
N PRO A 106 7.44 14.94 12.88
CA PRO A 106 7.41 14.14 14.10
C PRO A 106 6.13 13.32 14.26
N ILE A 107 6.30 12.07 14.68
CA ILE A 107 5.22 11.08 14.74
C ILE A 107 4.32 11.38 15.95
N LYS A 108 3.04 11.60 15.69
CA LYS A 108 2.02 11.72 16.72
C LYS A 108 1.41 10.35 17.01
N PRO A 109 1.52 9.78 18.24
CA PRO A 109 1.07 8.40 18.53
C PRO A 109 -0.37 8.14 18.10
N ARG A 110 -1.30 9.03 18.47
CA ARG A 110 -2.72 8.89 18.13
C ARG A 110 -2.97 8.86 16.61
N ALA A 111 -2.22 9.66 15.85
CA ALA A 111 -2.38 9.70 14.39
C ALA A 111 -1.84 8.42 13.75
N LEU A 112 -0.68 7.92 14.20
CA LEU A 112 -0.11 6.65 13.75
C LEU A 112 -1.06 5.49 14.06
N LEU A 113 -1.49 5.35 15.32
CA LEU A 113 -2.40 4.28 15.75
C LEU A 113 -3.73 4.32 14.99
N SER A 114 -4.32 5.50 14.79
CA SER A 114 -5.55 5.65 13.99
C SER A 114 -5.37 5.10 12.58
N ARG A 115 -4.22 5.38 11.92
CA ARG A 115 -3.91 4.86 10.58
C ARG A 115 -3.69 3.35 10.58
N VAL A 116 -2.88 2.85 11.51
CA VAL A 116 -2.63 1.41 11.67
C VAL A 116 -3.95 0.66 11.89
N ASN A 117 -4.77 1.15 12.82
CA ASN A 117 -6.08 0.55 13.12
C ASN A 117 -7.02 0.57 11.89
N ALA A 118 -7.03 1.66 11.11
CA ALA A 118 -7.82 1.74 9.89
C ALA A 118 -7.36 0.73 8.83
N ILE A 119 -6.04 0.53 8.67
CA ILE A 119 -5.45 -0.47 7.78
C ILE A 119 -5.85 -1.88 8.22
N MET A 120 -5.66 -2.20 9.51
CA MET A 120 -5.94 -3.53 10.05
C MET A 120 -7.44 -3.85 10.05
N LYS A 121 -8.29 -2.88 10.36
CA LYS A 121 -9.75 -3.05 10.29
C LYS A 121 -10.22 -3.38 8.88
N ARG A 122 -9.67 -2.72 7.86
CA ARG A 122 -9.99 -3.02 6.46
C ARG A 122 -9.54 -4.43 6.05
N LYS A 123 -8.36 -4.84 6.51
CA LYS A 123 -7.87 -6.21 6.29
C LYS A 123 -8.83 -7.24 6.87
N ASN A 124 -9.27 -7.06 8.12
CA ASN A 124 -10.17 -7.98 8.80
C ASN A 124 -11.59 -7.97 8.18
N ALA A 125 -12.12 -6.79 7.82
CA ALA A 125 -13.42 -6.68 7.17
C ALA A 125 -13.48 -7.35 5.79
N GLN A 126 -12.36 -7.46 5.09
CA GLN A 126 -12.27 -8.19 3.83
C GLN A 126 -12.22 -9.71 4.03
N GLN A 127 -11.79 -10.18 5.21
CA GLN A 127 -11.84 -11.60 5.58
C GLN A 127 -13.25 -12.05 6.05
N GLU A 128 -14.07 -11.10 6.50
CA GLU A 128 -15.43 -11.36 7.03
C GLU A 128 -16.55 -11.06 6.02
N SER A 129 -16.26 -10.31 4.94
CA SER A 129 -17.27 -10.02 3.92
C SER A 129 -17.43 -11.21 2.98
N ASP A 130 -18.67 -11.62 2.79
CA ASP A 130 -19.12 -12.54 1.74
C ASP A 130 -18.35 -12.31 0.44
N VAL A 131 -18.04 -13.42 -0.25
CA VAL A 131 -17.25 -13.51 -1.48
C VAL A 131 -17.41 -12.27 -2.36
N ALA A 132 -16.40 -11.40 -2.35
CA ALA A 132 -16.42 -10.22 -3.22
C ALA A 132 -16.42 -10.67 -4.68
N GLU A 133 -17.20 -10.00 -5.51
CA GLU A 133 -17.44 -10.39 -6.90
C GLU A 133 -16.14 -10.37 -7.71
N VAL A 134 -15.86 -11.47 -8.40
CA VAL A 134 -14.78 -11.52 -9.39
C VAL A 134 -15.22 -10.75 -10.63
N LEU A 135 -14.46 -9.73 -11.01
CA LEU A 135 -14.77 -8.90 -12.16
C LEU A 135 -14.12 -9.45 -13.41
N ASN A 136 -14.93 -9.64 -14.48
CA ASN A 136 -14.46 -10.11 -15.78
C ASN A 136 -14.75 -9.07 -16.85
N HIS A 137 -13.69 -8.60 -17.52
CA HIS A 137 -13.76 -7.59 -18.59
C HIS A 137 -12.89 -8.03 -19.77
N GLY A 138 -13.49 -8.74 -20.71
CA GLY A 138 -12.77 -9.28 -21.86
C GLY A 138 -11.69 -10.27 -21.43
N ASP A 139 -10.42 -9.90 -21.63
CA ASP A 139 -9.24 -10.68 -21.26
C ASP A 139 -8.74 -10.40 -19.83
N LEU A 140 -9.35 -9.44 -19.12
CA LEU A 140 -8.98 -9.06 -17.76
C LEU A 140 -9.94 -9.68 -16.74
N GLU A 141 -9.40 -10.48 -15.81
CA GLU A 141 -10.07 -10.95 -14.59
C GLU A 141 -9.43 -10.28 -13.37
N VAL A 142 -10.25 -9.72 -12.47
CA VAL A 142 -9.80 -9.15 -11.20
C VAL A 142 -10.48 -9.90 -10.05
N ASN A 143 -9.73 -10.74 -9.35
CA ASN A 143 -10.23 -11.58 -8.27
C ASN A 143 -9.86 -10.98 -6.89
N PRO A 144 -10.80 -10.34 -6.19
CA PRO A 144 -10.54 -9.72 -4.90
C PRO A 144 -10.36 -10.73 -3.75
N ASN A 145 -10.83 -11.97 -3.92
CA ASN A 145 -10.72 -12.99 -2.89
C ASN A 145 -9.30 -13.56 -2.81
N GLU A 146 -8.57 -13.55 -3.94
CA GLU A 146 -7.19 -14.02 -4.05
C GLU A 146 -6.19 -12.88 -4.22
N TYR A 147 -6.64 -11.63 -4.36
CA TYR A 147 -5.81 -10.48 -4.77
C TYR A 147 -5.03 -10.76 -6.06
N LEU A 148 -5.67 -11.47 -6.97
CA LEU A 148 -5.09 -11.94 -8.23
C LEU A 148 -5.69 -11.16 -9.40
N VAL A 149 -4.84 -10.77 -10.33
CA VAL A 149 -5.24 -10.21 -11.63
C VAL A 149 -4.77 -11.18 -12.71
N LYS A 150 -5.68 -11.54 -13.64
CA LYS A 150 -5.33 -12.29 -14.84
C LYS A 150 -5.56 -11.43 -16.06
N LEU A 151 -4.63 -11.48 -17.00
CA LEU A 151 -4.72 -10.82 -18.30
C LEU A 151 -4.40 -11.87 -19.37
N GLY A 152 -5.44 -12.37 -20.04
CA GLY A 152 -5.33 -13.57 -20.87
C GLY A 152 -4.81 -14.75 -20.04
N ASP A 153 -3.73 -15.37 -20.49
CA ASP A 153 -3.10 -16.52 -19.79
C ASP A 153 -2.12 -16.13 -18.69
N LYS A 154 -1.88 -14.83 -18.50
CA LYS A 154 -0.93 -14.34 -17.48
C LYS A 154 -1.63 -14.00 -16.18
N SER A 155 -1.18 -14.63 -15.08
CA SER A 155 -1.58 -14.29 -13.73
C SER A 155 -0.53 -13.42 -13.06
N MET A 156 -0.95 -12.39 -12.32
CA MET A 156 -0.06 -11.48 -11.60
C MET A 156 -0.69 -11.00 -10.29
N THR A 157 0.16 -10.72 -9.32
CA THR A 157 -0.23 -9.99 -8.10
C THR A 157 0.15 -8.52 -8.23
N LEU A 158 -0.69 -7.65 -7.70
CA LEU A 158 -0.41 -6.21 -7.62
C LEU A 158 -0.17 -5.83 -6.17
N PRO A 159 0.67 -4.82 -5.88
CA PRO A 159 0.67 -4.17 -4.59
C PRO A 159 -0.74 -3.76 -4.20
N ARG A 160 -1.03 -3.84 -2.89
CA ARG A 160 -2.41 -3.74 -2.40
C ARG A 160 -3.17 -2.52 -2.93
N LYS A 161 -2.55 -1.33 -2.92
CA LYS A 161 -3.21 -0.09 -3.39
C LYS A 161 -3.43 -0.05 -4.90
N GLU A 162 -2.54 -0.65 -5.67
CA GLU A 162 -2.75 -0.83 -7.10
C GLU A 162 -3.95 -1.75 -7.36
N PHE A 163 -4.04 -2.85 -6.60
CA PHE A 163 -5.16 -3.79 -6.71
C PHE A 163 -6.49 -3.11 -6.32
N ASP A 164 -6.55 -2.46 -5.15
CA ASP A 164 -7.75 -1.78 -4.66
C ASP A 164 -8.23 -0.70 -5.64
N LEU A 165 -7.29 0.05 -6.25
CA LEU A 165 -7.58 1.07 -7.26
C LEU A 165 -8.12 0.45 -8.55
N LEU A 166 -7.47 -0.59 -9.06
CA LEU A 166 -7.95 -1.30 -10.26
C LEU A 166 -9.35 -1.88 -10.02
N TYR A 167 -9.56 -2.58 -8.90
CA TYR A 167 -10.84 -3.16 -8.54
C TYR A 167 -11.94 -2.09 -8.43
N LEU A 168 -11.64 -0.96 -7.78
CA LEU A 168 -12.58 0.17 -7.70
C LEU A 168 -13.01 0.68 -9.08
N LEU A 169 -12.06 0.87 -9.99
CA LEU A 169 -12.36 1.38 -11.32
C LEU A 169 -13.11 0.35 -12.17
N ALA A 170 -12.66 -0.92 -12.14
CA ALA A 170 -13.25 -2.03 -12.89
C ALA A 170 -14.63 -2.43 -12.36
N SER A 171 -14.95 -2.18 -11.07
CA SER A 171 -16.29 -2.46 -10.51
C SER A 171 -17.42 -1.68 -11.16
N LYS A 172 -17.12 -0.59 -11.88
CA LYS A 172 -18.12 0.25 -12.56
C LYS A 172 -17.54 0.78 -13.88
N PRO A 173 -17.46 -0.07 -14.92
CA PRO A 173 -16.96 0.34 -16.23
C PRO A 173 -17.70 1.55 -16.79
N GLY A 174 -17.00 2.43 -17.49
CA GLY A 174 -17.53 3.65 -18.06
C GLY A 174 -17.78 4.78 -17.05
N LYS A 175 -17.78 4.49 -15.73
CA LYS A 175 -17.97 5.52 -14.72
C LYS A 175 -16.68 6.27 -14.45
N VAL A 176 -16.78 7.61 -14.45
CA VAL A 176 -15.68 8.49 -14.04
C VAL A 176 -15.62 8.58 -12.52
N PHE A 177 -14.47 8.27 -11.95
CA PHE A 177 -14.14 8.49 -10.55
C PHE A 177 -13.24 9.70 -10.43
N THR A 178 -13.67 10.70 -9.65
CA THR A 178 -12.83 11.87 -9.36
C THR A 178 -11.65 11.46 -8.46
N ARG A 179 -10.53 12.20 -8.53
CA ARG A 179 -9.37 11.94 -7.67
C ARG A 179 -9.74 11.91 -6.19
N GLU A 180 -10.53 12.87 -5.73
CA GLU A 180 -11.03 12.91 -4.35
C GLU A 180 -11.81 11.64 -3.96
N LYS A 181 -12.70 11.14 -4.85
CA LYS A 181 -13.46 9.90 -4.59
C LYS A 181 -12.54 8.67 -4.57
N ILE A 182 -11.54 8.63 -5.42
CA ILE A 182 -10.54 7.56 -5.45
C ILE A 182 -9.76 7.56 -4.14
N LEU A 183 -9.20 8.71 -3.73
CA LEU A 183 -8.46 8.85 -2.46
C LEU A 183 -9.30 8.37 -1.29
N ARG A 184 -10.51 8.87 -1.16
CA ARG A 184 -11.41 8.50 -0.06
C ARG A 184 -11.72 7.00 -0.03
N LYS A 185 -11.94 6.37 -1.20
CA LYS A 185 -12.32 4.96 -1.28
C LYS A 185 -11.14 4.01 -1.10
N VAL A 186 -9.99 4.33 -1.67
CA VAL A 186 -8.81 3.46 -1.67
C VAL A 186 -7.90 3.74 -0.49
N TRP A 187 -7.69 5.01 -0.11
CA TRP A 187 -6.82 5.39 1.02
C TRP A 187 -7.59 5.74 2.30
N GLY A 188 -8.83 6.24 2.19
CA GLY A 188 -9.68 6.62 3.33
C GLY A 188 -9.79 8.13 3.50
N THR A 189 -10.52 8.56 4.55
CA THR A 189 -10.85 9.97 4.79
C THR A 189 -9.73 10.75 5.49
N ASP A 190 -8.83 10.06 6.19
CA ASP A 190 -7.83 10.67 7.08
C ASP A 190 -6.41 10.69 6.48
N VAL A 191 -6.31 10.48 5.17
CA VAL A 191 -5.02 10.38 4.47
C VAL A 191 -4.68 11.71 3.81
N PHE A 192 -3.57 12.30 4.21
CA PHE A 192 -2.95 13.46 3.53
C PHE A 192 -2.06 12.98 2.37
N VAL A 193 -2.66 12.31 1.39
CA VAL A 193 -1.94 11.90 0.17
C VAL A 193 -2.19 12.93 -0.92
N VAL A 194 -1.14 13.36 -1.58
CA VAL A 194 -1.21 14.33 -2.68
C VAL A 194 -1.90 13.69 -3.89
N ASP A 195 -2.67 14.46 -4.65
CA ASP A 195 -3.37 13.99 -5.88
C ASP A 195 -2.46 13.23 -6.86
N ARG A 196 -1.18 13.55 -6.90
CA ARG A 196 -0.15 12.88 -7.72
C ARG A 196 0.06 11.40 -7.39
N THR A 197 -0.26 10.96 -6.17
CA THR A 197 -0.15 9.55 -5.77
C THR A 197 -1.00 8.64 -6.65
N ILE A 198 -2.23 9.08 -6.98
CA ILE A 198 -3.11 8.31 -7.86
C ILE A 198 -2.49 8.15 -9.24
N ASP A 199 -1.87 9.21 -9.76
CA ASP A 199 -1.28 9.22 -11.10
C ASP A 199 -0.12 8.21 -11.19
N VAL A 200 0.68 8.07 -10.13
CA VAL A 200 1.75 7.05 -10.03
C VAL A 200 1.18 5.64 -10.05
N HIS A 201 0.17 5.36 -9.22
CA HIS A 201 -0.46 4.03 -9.18
C HIS A 201 -1.17 3.69 -10.51
N ILE A 202 -1.85 4.65 -11.14
CA ILE A 202 -2.46 4.44 -12.46
C ILE A 202 -1.40 4.09 -13.51
N ARG A 203 -0.24 4.77 -13.50
CA ARG A 203 0.87 4.45 -14.40
C ARG A 203 1.34 3.01 -14.18
N LYS A 204 1.58 2.60 -12.92
CA LYS A 204 2.00 1.23 -12.56
C LYS A 204 0.98 0.16 -12.97
N ILE A 205 -0.30 0.43 -12.78
CA ILE A 205 -1.36 -0.48 -13.23
C ILE A 205 -1.32 -0.61 -14.75
N ARG A 206 -1.23 0.50 -15.50
CA ARG A 206 -1.17 0.49 -16.96
C ARG A 206 0.04 -0.27 -17.50
N GLU A 207 1.21 -0.15 -16.87
CA GLU A 207 2.41 -0.92 -17.21
C GLU A 207 2.16 -2.43 -17.16
N LYS A 208 1.22 -2.89 -16.32
CA LYS A 208 0.92 -4.32 -16.09
C LYS A 208 -0.26 -4.82 -16.92
N ILE A 209 -1.32 -4.03 -17.07
CA ILE A 209 -2.55 -4.46 -17.76
C ILE A 209 -2.77 -3.80 -19.13
N GLY A 210 -1.87 -2.90 -19.55
CA GLY A 210 -1.97 -2.12 -20.79
C GLY A 210 -2.64 -0.76 -20.61
N ASP A 211 -2.27 0.19 -21.49
CA ASP A 211 -2.68 1.60 -21.38
C ASP A 211 -4.14 1.84 -21.73
N THR A 212 -4.77 0.96 -22.48
CA THR A 212 -6.11 1.16 -23.06
C THR A 212 -7.24 0.93 -22.08
N LYS A 213 -7.01 0.16 -21.01
CA LYS A 213 -8.07 -0.25 -20.06
C LYS A 213 -8.48 0.85 -19.07
N ILE A 214 -7.63 1.84 -18.84
CA ILE A 214 -7.92 2.97 -17.95
C ILE A 214 -7.75 4.28 -18.70
N GLU A 215 -8.82 5.05 -18.86
CA GLU A 215 -8.80 6.36 -19.50
C GLU A 215 -8.64 7.48 -18.46
N THR A 216 -7.81 8.48 -18.79
CA THR A 216 -7.67 9.71 -18.00
C THR A 216 -8.64 10.77 -18.49
N ILE A 217 -9.51 11.24 -17.61
CA ILE A 217 -10.38 12.40 -17.87
C ILE A 217 -9.68 13.63 -17.30
N LYS A 218 -9.07 14.44 -18.19
CA LYS A 218 -8.27 15.60 -17.81
C LYS A 218 -9.00 16.51 -16.81
N GLY A 219 -8.32 16.87 -15.72
CA GLY A 219 -8.85 17.75 -14.67
C GLY A 219 -9.93 17.12 -13.78
N VAL A 220 -10.35 15.86 -14.03
CA VAL A 220 -11.42 15.20 -13.28
C VAL A 220 -10.92 13.94 -12.57
N GLY A 221 -10.42 12.96 -13.29
CA GLY A 221 -10.02 11.67 -12.69
C GLY A 221 -9.84 10.56 -13.71
N TYR A 222 -10.31 9.37 -13.38
CA TYR A 222 -10.07 8.14 -14.15
C TYR A 222 -11.34 7.32 -14.34
N LYS A 223 -11.35 6.56 -15.43
CA LYS A 223 -12.44 5.68 -15.83
C LYS A 223 -11.86 4.37 -16.35
N PHE A 224 -12.45 3.24 -15.96
CA PHE A 224 -12.16 1.95 -16.58
C PHE A 224 -12.96 1.82 -17.89
N VAL A 225 -12.27 1.38 -18.94
CA VAL A 225 -12.85 1.09 -20.26
C VAL A 225 -12.72 -0.41 -20.43
N GLY A 226 -13.82 -1.12 -20.28
CA GLY A 226 -13.89 -2.57 -20.39
C GLY A 226 -13.98 -3.03 -21.83
#